data_857bbb7ed97227501b494bea3fc68aba
#
_entry.id   857bbb7ed97227501b494bea3fc68aba
#
_cell.length_a   1.000
_cell.length_b   1.000
_cell.length_c   1.000
_cell.angle_alpha   90.00
_cell.angle_beta   90.00
_cell.angle_gamma   90.00
#
_symmetry.space_group_name_H-M   'P 1'
#
loop_
_entity.id
_entity.type
_entity.pdbx_description
1 polymer ?
#
loop_
_entity_poly.entity_id
_entity_poly.type
_entity_poly.pdbx_seq_one_letter_code
_entity_poly.pdbx_strand_id
1 'polypeptide(L)'
;MRTFLAMALGKTARFLLRLVRRGGGSALPGTIAAAIQPKLLERAIQSAPKGLVVVSGTAGKSSTTNLIVSLLRAHGLKVFTNPSTANIKQGYYASILQFANLRGQIDADIVVLEWDEGHGAALAKELKPRLSVITNVLSDQLDRFIDPVFVQEKLSEIINNSTTVIANRDDKNVAQIASVHPDCFGFGLTGELVESGPSYAINFGEHPELSASALVKAATAERLLLMLKGLDL
;
A
#
# COMPACT_ATOMS: atom_id res chain seq x y z
N MET A 1 -21.20 7.99 -18.41
CA MET A 1 -22.50 7.82 -17.75
C MET A 1 -22.48 6.85 -16.56
N ARG A 2 -21.99 5.60 -16.71
CA ARG A 2 -21.92 4.61 -15.60
C ARG A 2 -21.14 5.09 -14.38
N THR A 3 -19.98 5.74 -14.58
CA THR A 3 -19.14 6.24 -13.46
C THR A 3 -19.88 7.30 -12.64
N PHE A 4 -20.53 8.24 -13.30
CA PHE A 4 -21.35 9.28 -12.64
C PHE A 4 -22.46 8.64 -11.80
N LEU A 5 -23.19 7.67 -12.37
CA LEU A 5 -24.26 6.97 -11.67
C LEU A 5 -23.73 6.20 -10.46
N ALA A 6 -22.60 5.47 -10.61
CA ALA A 6 -21.96 4.76 -9.53
C ALA A 6 -21.53 5.70 -8.38
N MET A 7 -20.92 6.83 -8.72
CA MET A 7 -20.52 7.84 -7.75
C MET A 7 -21.70 8.51 -7.06
N ALA A 8 -22.73 8.89 -7.82
CA ALA A 8 -23.93 9.53 -7.26
C ALA A 8 -24.65 8.58 -6.29
N LEU A 9 -24.98 7.38 -6.72
CA LEU A 9 -25.69 6.40 -5.89
C LEU A 9 -24.84 5.93 -4.69
N GLY A 10 -23.54 5.70 -4.90
CA GLY A 10 -22.64 5.32 -3.83
C GLY A 10 -22.49 6.42 -2.76
N LYS A 11 -22.35 7.69 -3.17
CA LYS A 11 -22.30 8.84 -2.25
C LYS A 11 -23.62 9.05 -1.51
N THR A 12 -24.75 8.91 -2.19
CA THR A 12 -26.08 8.99 -1.57
C THR A 12 -26.28 7.87 -0.55
N ALA A 13 -25.97 6.62 -0.91
CA ALA A 13 -26.03 5.50 0.01
C ALA A 13 -25.14 5.72 1.25
N ARG A 14 -23.93 6.25 1.04
CA ARG A 14 -23.04 6.60 2.13
C ARG A 14 -23.60 7.69 3.05
N PHE A 15 -24.20 8.72 2.47
CA PHE A 15 -24.85 9.81 3.24
C PHE A 15 -26.01 9.28 4.08
N LEU A 16 -26.91 8.49 3.50
CA LEU A 16 -28.06 7.90 4.18
C LEU A 16 -27.63 6.96 5.33
N LEU A 17 -26.62 6.12 5.10
CA LEU A 17 -26.09 5.23 6.12
C LEU A 17 -25.46 5.99 7.29
N ARG A 18 -24.82 7.13 7.04
CA ARG A 18 -24.29 7.98 8.11
C ARG A 18 -25.38 8.62 8.99
N LEU A 19 -26.54 8.91 8.41
CA LEU A 19 -27.68 9.42 9.16
C LEU A 19 -28.29 8.36 10.08
N VAL A 20 -28.33 7.09 9.62
CA VAL A 20 -28.96 5.99 10.37
C VAL A 20 -28.01 5.35 11.37
N ARG A 21 -26.70 5.27 11.09
CA ARG A 21 -25.70 4.63 11.94
C ARG A 21 -24.64 5.65 12.38
N ARG A 22 -24.52 5.86 13.67
CA ARG A 22 -23.46 6.68 14.30
C ARG A 22 -22.05 6.05 14.24
N GLY A 23 -21.84 4.94 13.51
CA GLY A 23 -20.56 4.24 13.34
C GLY A 23 -20.12 4.26 11.89
N GLY A 24 -18.90 4.71 11.61
CA GLY A 24 -18.31 4.68 10.27
C GLY A 24 -18.00 3.26 9.81
N GLY A 25 -18.02 3.02 8.51
CA GLY A 25 -17.39 1.83 7.95
C GLY A 25 -18.30 0.76 7.36
N SER A 26 -19.49 1.10 6.86
CA SER A 26 -20.20 0.16 6.00
C SER A 26 -19.51 0.05 4.64
N ALA A 27 -19.10 -1.15 4.25
CA ALA A 27 -18.58 -1.45 2.90
C ALA A 27 -19.69 -1.38 1.81
N LEU A 28 -20.96 -1.34 2.23
CA LEU A 28 -22.12 -1.38 1.34
C LEU A 28 -22.12 -0.29 0.25
N PRO A 29 -21.83 1.00 0.52
CA PRO A 29 -21.73 2.00 -0.54
C PRO A 29 -20.67 1.67 -1.59
N GLY A 30 -19.53 1.15 -1.14
CA GLY A 30 -18.46 0.68 -2.03
C GLY A 30 -18.89 -0.50 -2.90
N THR A 31 -19.62 -1.45 -2.34
CA THR A 31 -20.18 -2.61 -3.07
C THR A 31 -21.17 -2.17 -4.13
N ILE A 32 -22.07 -1.22 -3.82
CA ILE A 32 -23.03 -0.65 -4.79
C ILE A 32 -22.29 0.02 -5.93
N ALA A 33 -21.30 0.85 -5.63
CA ALA A 33 -20.52 1.54 -6.66
C ALA A 33 -19.74 0.55 -7.54
N ALA A 34 -19.15 -0.49 -6.95
CA ALA A 34 -18.43 -1.54 -7.66
C ALA A 34 -19.34 -2.35 -8.58
N ALA A 35 -20.58 -2.65 -8.17
CA ALA A 35 -21.55 -3.37 -9.00
C ALA A 35 -21.94 -2.55 -10.25
N ILE A 36 -22.09 -1.22 -10.11
CA ILE A 36 -22.45 -0.34 -11.23
C ILE A 36 -21.25 -0.08 -12.14
N GLN A 37 -20.07 0.15 -11.55
CA GLN A 37 -18.82 0.45 -12.26
C GLN A 37 -17.67 -0.38 -11.68
N PRO A 38 -17.45 -1.61 -12.15
CA PRO A 38 -16.36 -2.47 -11.67
C PRO A 38 -14.97 -1.89 -11.85
N LYS A 39 -14.77 -1.05 -12.86
CA LYS A 39 -13.50 -0.36 -13.15
C LYS A 39 -13.36 1.02 -12.47
N LEU A 40 -14.18 1.30 -11.45
CA LEU A 40 -14.14 2.60 -10.78
C LEU A 40 -12.79 2.83 -10.07
N LEU A 41 -12.27 1.78 -9.41
CA LEU A 41 -10.97 1.83 -8.72
C LEU A 41 -9.82 2.10 -9.70
N GLU A 42 -9.77 1.35 -10.81
CA GLU A 42 -8.78 1.54 -11.87
C GLU A 42 -8.81 2.98 -12.42
N ARG A 43 -9.99 3.48 -12.76
CA ARG A 43 -10.18 4.84 -13.27
C ARG A 43 -9.78 5.92 -12.28
N ALA A 44 -10.08 5.72 -11.01
CA ALA A 44 -9.68 6.66 -9.95
C ALA A 44 -8.16 6.72 -9.81
N ILE A 45 -7.48 5.57 -9.81
CA ILE A 45 -6.02 5.49 -9.77
C ILE A 45 -5.39 6.11 -11.01
N GLN A 46 -5.91 5.82 -12.20
CA GLN A 46 -5.43 6.38 -13.46
C GLN A 46 -5.60 7.90 -13.56
N SER A 47 -6.46 8.52 -12.72
CA SER A 47 -6.57 9.97 -12.66
C SER A 47 -5.40 10.65 -11.95
N ALA A 48 -4.57 9.90 -11.22
CA ALA A 48 -3.36 10.39 -10.58
C ALA A 48 -2.16 10.25 -11.56
N PRO A 49 -1.54 11.34 -12.02
CA PRO A 49 -0.56 11.29 -13.12
C PRO A 49 0.72 10.54 -12.76
N LYS A 50 1.08 10.47 -11.48
CA LYS A 50 2.26 9.75 -11.00
C LYS A 50 1.99 8.27 -10.68
N GLY A 51 0.74 7.81 -10.85
CA GLY A 51 0.36 6.41 -10.77
C GLY A 51 0.20 5.87 -9.35
N LEU A 52 0.35 4.56 -9.23
CA LEU A 52 0.10 3.77 -8.01
C LEU A 52 1.39 3.24 -7.41
N VAL A 53 1.60 3.57 -6.14
CA VAL A 53 2.58 2.93 -5.25
C VAL A 53 1.85 2.02 -4.29
N VAL A 54 2.34 0.82 -4.09
CA VAL A 54 1.78 -0.13 -3.12
C VAL A 54 2.82 -0.58 -2.11
N VAL A 55 2.39 -0.80 -0.89
CA VAL A 55 3.21 -1.36 0.18
C VAL A 55 2.58 -2.67 0.62
N SER A 56 3.34 -3.76 0.58
CA SER A 56 2.89 -5.09 0.99
C SER A 56 3.98 -5.85 1.75
N GLY A 57 3.60 -6.96 2.39
CA GLY A 57 4.43 -7.81 3.23
C GLY A 57 3.76 -8.09 4.57
N THR A 58 4.30 -9.00 5.37
CA THR A 58 3.63 -9.49 6.59
C THR A 58 3.50 -8.40 7.65
N ALA A 59 4.56 -7.68 7.97
CA ALA A 59 4.58 -6.64 8.99
C ALA A 59 5.13 -5.30 8.48
N GLY A 60 4.82 -4.21 9.20
CA GLY A 60 5.35 -2.88 8.90
C GLY A 60 4.66 -2.14 7.76
N LYS A 61 3.66 -2.72 7.09
CA LYS A 61 2.93 -2.12 5.96
C LYS A 61 2.42 -0.71 6.27
N SER A 62 1.62 -0.57 7.31
CA SER A 62 0.99 0.71 7.67
C SER A 62 2.02 1.78 8.04
N SER A 63 3.05 1.40 8.80
CA SER A 63 4.13 2.33 9.19
C SER A 63 4.90 2.80 7.96
N THR A 64 5.24 1.89 7.06
CA THR A 64 5.95 2.21 5.81
C THR A 64 5.09 3.07 4.89
N THR A 65 3.81 2.73 4.73
CA THR A 65 2.86 3.53 3.93
C THR A 65 2.75 4.95 4.48
N ASN A 66 2.57 5.12 5.80
CA ASN A 66 2.47 6.43 6.42
C ASN A 66 3.75 7.25 6.27
N LEU A 67 4.92 6.61 6.35
CA LEU A 67 6.20 7.27 6.14
C LEU A 67 6.33 7.77 4.70
N ILE A 68 6.05 6.93 3.71
CA ILE A 68 6.07 7.29 2.29
C ILE A 68 5.11 8.46 2.03
N VAL A 69 3.87 8.37 2.52
CA VAL A 69 2.86 9.43 2.37
C VAL A 69 3.34 10.74 2.96
N SER A 70 3.92 10.70 4.17
CA SER A 70 4.43 11.90 4.86
C SER A 70 5.57 12.54 4.08
N LEU A 71 6.50 11.76 3.56
CA LEU A 71 7.62 12.24 2.75
C LEU A 71 7.16 12.87 1.43
N LEU A 72 6.28 12.20 0.70
CA LEU A 72 5.75 12.71 -0.56
C LEU A 72 4.99 14.02 -0.36
N ARG A 73 4.20 14.12 0.73
CA ARG A 73 3.51 15.37 1.11
C ARG A 73 4.48 16.47 1.49
N ALA A 74 5.55 16.17 2.22
CA ALA A 74 6.60 17.13 2.56
C ALA A 74 7.31 17.69 1.30
N HIS A 75 7.31 16.92 0.19
CA HIS A 75 7.79 17.35 -1.12
C HIS A 75 6.73 18.03 -1.98
N GLY A 76 5.60 18.40 -1.41
CA GLY A 76 4.56 19.18 -2.08
C GLY A 76 3.58 18.36 -2.92
N LEU A 77 3.66 17.03 -2.91
CA LEU A 77 2.75 16.18 -3.68
C LEU A 77 1.41 15.99 -2.95
N LYS A 78 0.33 16.05 -3.70
CA LYS A 78 -0.99 15.61 -3.25
C LYS A 78 -1.05 14.09 -3.28
N VAL A 79 -1.14 13.46 -2.12
CA VAL A 79 -1.15 12.02 -1.98
C VAL A 79 -2.51 11.52 -1.56
N PHE A 80 -3.09 10.64 -2.36
CA PHE A 80 -4.23 9.84 -1.96
C PHE A 80 -3.75 8.54 -1.30
N THR A 81 -4.30 8.23 -0.14
CA THR A 81 -4.08 6.96 0.54
C THR A 81 -5.38 6.49 1.18
N ASN A 82 -5.53 5.18 1.35
CA ASN A 82 -6.68 4.63 2.07
C ASN A 82 -6.43 4.67 3.59
N PRO A 83 -7.49 4.77 4.41
CA PRO A 83 -7.37 4.49 5.84
C PRO A 83 -6.84 3.06 6.07
N SER A 84 -5.95 2.88 7.05
CA SER A 84 -5.29 1.61 7.35
C SER A 84 -6.23 0.41 7.58
N THR A 85 -7.48 0.68 7.95
CA THR A 85 -8.53 -0.33 8.16
C THR A 85 -9.24 -0.76 6.86
N ALA A 86 -8.92 -0.16 5.71
CA ALA A 86 -9.62 -0.35 4.45
C ALA A 86 -8.74 -1.00 3.37
N ASN A 87 -8.02 -2.07 3.74
CA ASN A 87 -7.04 -2.76 2.88
C ASN A 87 -7.64 -3.90 2.03
N ILE A 88 -8.94 -3.98 1.92
CA ILE A 88 -9.67 -4.88 1.03
C ILE A 88 -10.35 -4.10 -0.10
N LYS A 89 -10.69 -4.76 -1.21
CA LYS A 89 -11.24 -4.11 -2.41
C LYS A 89 -12.44 -3.21 -2.12
N GLN A 90 -13.37 -3.64 -1.28
CA GLN A 90 -14.56 -2.85 -0.88
C GLN A 90 -14.19 -1.59 -0.09
N GLY A 91 -13.13 -1.65 0.72
CA GLY A 91 -12.61 -0.50 1.46
C GLY A 91 -12.04 0.57 0.53
N TYR A 92 -11.34 0.17 -0.54
CA TYR A 92 -10.84 1.12 -1.54
C TYR A 92 -11.98 1.82 -2.28
N TYR A 93 -13.03 1.08 -2.68
CA TYR A 93 -14.23 1.70 -3.26
C TYR A 93 -14.90 2.70 -2.31
N ALA A 94 -15.01 2.35 -1.03
CA ALA A 94 -15.57 3.26 -0.02
C ALA A 94 -14.72 4.53 0.15
N SER A 95 -13.39 4.40 0.08
CA SER A 95 -12.45 5.54 0.12
C SER A 95 -12.59 6.42 -1.12
N ILE A 96 -12.69 5.82 -2.32
CA ILE A 96 -12.93 6.56 -3.56
C ILE A 96 -14.25 7.33 -3.50
N LEU A 97 -15.33 6.73 -3.02
CA LEU A 97 -16.60 7.43 -2.84
C LEU A 97 -16.51 8.63 -1.90
N GLN A 98 -15.56 8.61 -0.98
CA GLN A 98 -15.32 9.73 -0.07
C GLN A 98 -14.60 10.88 -0.76
N PHE A 99 -13.53 10.59 -1.48
CA PHE A 99 -12.54 11.59 -1.90
C PHE A 99 -12.64 11.95 -3.39
N ALA A 100 -13.16 11.06 -4.25
CA ALA A 100 -13.27 11.34 -5.67
C ALA A 100 -14.48 12.26 -6.00
N ASN A 101 -14.36 12.99 -7.11
CA ASN A 101 -15.45 13.76 -7.67
C ASN A 101 -16.50 12.84 -8.35
N LEU A 102 -17.59 13.42 -8.88
CA LEU A 102 -18.66 12.65 -9.55
C LEU A 102 -18.20 11.97 -10.85
N ARG A 103 -17.06 12.36 -11.40
CA ARG A 103 -16.43 11.70 -12.55
C ARG A 103 -15.58 10.51 -12.14
N GLY A 104 -15.45 10.25 -10.83
CA GLY A 104 -14.61 9.17 -10.26
C GLY A 104 -13.11 9.51 -10.23
N GLN A 105 -12.75 10.79 -10.37
CA GLN A 105 -11.38 11.25 -10.34
C GLN A 105 -10.99 11.69 -8.93
N ILE A 106 -9.81 11.34 -8.48
CA ILE A 106 -9.22 11.80 -7.22
C ILE A 106 -8.33 13.02 -7.49
N ASP A 107 -8.40 14.02 -6.62
CA ASP A 107 -7.48 15.18 -6.66
C ASP A 107 -6.18 14.80 -5.94
N ALA A 108 -5.34 14.04 -6.62
CA ALA A 108 -4.05 13.60 -6.14
C ALA A 108 -3.05 13.47 -7.30
N ASP A 109 -1.77 13.75 -7.00
CA ASP A 109 -0.67 13.54 -7.93
C ASP A 109 -0.27 12.08 -7.97
N ILE A 110 -0.36 11.40 -6.84
CA ILE A 110 0.05 10.01 -6.64
C ILE A 110 -0.88 9.27 -5.68
N VAL A 111 -1.06 7.99 -5.92
CA VAL A 111 -1.80 7.07 -5.05
C VAL A 111 -0.83 6.18 -4.30
N VAL A 112 -0.93 6.12 -2.98
CA VAL A 112 -0.14 5.19 -2.14
C VAL A 112 -1.11 4.32 -1.34
N LEU A 113 -1.08 3.01 -1.57
CA LEU A 113 -1.98 2.07 -0.92
C LEU A 113 -1.22 1.01 -0.12
N GLU A 114 -1.76 0.69 1.04
CA GLU A 114 -1.38 -0.51 1.79
C GLU A 114 -2.18 -1.70 1.26
N TRP A 115 -1.50 -2.79 0.90
CA TRP A 115 -2.14 -4.00 0.41
C TRP A 115 -1.87 -5.19 1.34
N ASP A 116 -2.94 -5.90 1.66
CA ASP A 116 -2.86 -7.27 2.16
C ASP A 116 -2.35 -8.20 1.05
N GLU A 117 -1.54 -9.19 1.39
CA GLU A 117 -0.84 -10.04 0.43
C GLU A 117 -1.81 -10.78 -0.49
N GLY A 118 -2.85 -11.38 0.09
CA GLY A 118 -3.82 -12.17 -0.65
C GLY A 118 -4.69 -11.34 -1.58
N HIS A 119 -5.27 -10.24 -1.07
CA HIS A 119 -6.08 -9.32 -1.87
C HIS A 119 -5.23 -8.51 -2.84
N GLY A 120 -4.01 -8.13 -2.43
CA GLY A 120 -3.06 -7.37 -3.23
C GLY A 120 -2.66 -8.11 -4.51
N ALA A 121 -2.44 -9.41 -4.43
CA ALA A 121 -2.09 -10.23 -5.59
C ALA A 121 -3.17 -10.16 -6.70
N ALA A 122 -4.45 -10.24 -6.32
CA ALA A 122 -5.55 -10.10 -7.28
C ALA A 122 -5.63 -8.67 -7.85
N LEU A 123 -5.43 -7.65 -7.00
CA LEU A 123 -5.46 -6.24 -7.40
C LEU A 123 -4.28 -5.86 -8.29
N ALA A 124 -3.10 -6.46 -8.10
CA ALA A 124 -1.92 -6.18 -8.90
C ALA A 124 -2.13 -6.48 -10.39
N LYS A 125 -2.83 -7.57 -10.70
CA LYS A 125 -3.19 -7.95 -12.08
C LYS A 125 -4.11 -6.91 -12.75
N GLU A 126 -5.02 -6.32 -11.95
CA GLU A 126 -6.00 -5.34 -12.41
C GLU A 126 -5.40 -3.92 -12.51
N LEU A 127 -4.64 -3.51 -11.51
CA LEU A 127 -4.23 -2.11 -11.31
C LEU A 127 -2.80 -1.81 -11.76
N LYS A 128 -1.96 -2.84 -11.91
CA LYS A 128 -0.57 -2.76 -12.37
C LYS A 128 0.22 -1.63 -11.68
N PRO A 129 0.68 -1.82 -10.43
CA PRO A 129 1.40 -0.79 -9.72
C PRO A 129 2.61 -0.27 -10.50
N ARG A 130 2.82 1.04 -10.47
CA ARG A 130 4.07 1.63 -10.97
C ARG A 130 5.24 1.24 -10.08
N LEU A 131 5.01 1.18 -8.77
CA LEU A 131 6.01 0.82 -7.79
C LEU A 131 5.39 -0.06 -6.71
N SER A 132 6.06 -1.15 -6.34
CA SER A 132 5.75 -1.92 -5.14
C SER A 132 6.91 -1.90 -4.15
N VAL A 133 6.57 -1.71 -2.88
CA VAL A 133 7.49 -1.79 -1.75
C VAL A 133 7.16 -3.03 -0.95
N ILE A 134 8.11 -3.96 -0.86
CA ILE A 134 7.93 -5.25 -0.18
C ILE A 134 8.77 -5.26 1.10
N THR A 135 8.08 -5.36 2.24
CA THR A 135 8.69 -5.19 3.56
C THR A 135 9.33 -6.48 4.09
N ASN A 136 8.56 -7.54 4.27
CA ASN A 136 9.06 -8.80 4.83
C ASN A 136 8.08 -9.96 4.63
N VAL A 137 8.58 -11.19 4.83
CA VAL A 137 7.80 -12.42 4.95
C VAL A 137 8.15 -13.06 6.29
N LEU A 138 7.31 -12.85 7.29
CA LEU A 138 7.51 -13.41 8.62
C LEU A 138 6.66 -14.68 8.81
N SER A 139 7.23 -15.68 9.46
CA SER A 139 6.53 -16.93 9.81
C SER A 139 5.63 -16.81 11.05
N ASP A 140 5.53 -15.62 11.63
CA ASP A 140 5.07 -15.41 13.02
C ASP A 140 3.56 -15.16 13.17
N GLN A 141 2.75 -15.37 12.13
CA GLN A 141 1.28 -15.31 12.24
C GLN A 141 0.66 -16.71 12.34
N LEU A 142 1.05 -17.46 13.36
CA LEU A 142 0.49 -18.79 13.68
C LEU A 142 -1.05 -18.77 13.86
N ASP A 143 -1.62 -17.62 14.22
CA ASP A 143 -3.07 -17.45 14.41
C ASP A 143 -3.89 -17.42 13.10
N ARG A 144 -3.24 -17.26 11.94
CA ARG A 144 -3.93 -17.21 10.64
C ARG A 144 -3.63 -18.39 9.71
N PHE A 145 -2.87 -19.39 10.14
CA PHE A 145 -2.51 -20.57 9.32
C PHE A 145 -1.95 -20.22 7.92
N ILE A 146 -1.29 -19.09 7.77
CA ILE A 146 -0.74 -18.70 6.48
C ILE A 146 0.67 -19.27 6.39
N ASP A 147 0.83 -20.26 5.52
CA ASP A 147 2.11 -20.82 5.13
C ASP A 147 2.99 -19.70 4.53
N PRO A 148 4.23 -19.50 5.00
CA PRO A 148 5.18 -18.56 4.39
C PRO A 148 5.32 -18.73 2.87
N VAL A 149 5.21 -19.93 2.34
CA VAL A 149 5.23 -20.22 0.90
C VAL A 149 4.05 -19.55 0.21
N PHE A 150 2.87 -19.64 0.79
CA PHE A 150 1.68 -18.96 0.23
C PHE A 150 1.86 -17.44 0.20
N VAL A 151 2.43 -16.84 1.26
CA VAL A 151 2.73 -15.40 1.31
C VAL A 151 3.73 -15.02 0.21
N GLN A 152 4.80 -15.81 0.04
CA GLN A 152 5.79 -15.59 -1.02
C GLN A 152 5.16 -15.66 -2.41
N GLU A 153 4.28 -16.63 -2.67
CA GLU A 153 3.56 -16.73 -3.93
C GLU A 153 2.72 -15.47 -4.19
N LYS A 154 1.98 -14.98 -3.19
CA LYS A 154 1.15 -13.78 -3.32
C LYS A 154 1.97 -12.51 -3.50
N LEU A 155 3.06 -12.37 -2.78
CA LEU A 155 3.99 -11.25 -2.98
C LEU A 155 4.67 -11.31 -4.36
N SER A 156 5.02 -12.51 -4.83
CA SER A 156 5.57 -12.70 -6.19
C SER A 156 4.57 -12.25 -7.27
N GLU A 157 3.26 -12.51 -7.07
CA GLU A 157 2.24 -12.02 -7.98
C GLU A 157 2.17 -10.48 -8.01
N ILE A 158 2.36 -9.81 -6.84
CA ILE A 158 2.43 -8.34 -6.77
C ILE A 158 3.68 -7.83 -7.48
N ILE A 159 4.84 -8.41 -7.18
CA ILE A 159 6.14 -8.08 -7.78
C ILE A 159 6.05 -8.17 -9.30
N ASN A 160 5.61 -9.31 -9.84
CA ASN A 160 5.54 -9.58 -11.27
C ASN A 160 4.57 -8.67 -12.05
N ASN A 161 3.63 -8.03 -11.37
CA ASN A 161 2.67 -7.10 -11.96
C ASN A 161 3.03 -5.63 -11.71
N SER A 162 4.16 -5.35 -11.08
CA SER A 162 4.67 -3.99 -10.82
C SER A 162 5.69 -3.59 -11.87
N THR A 163 5.78 -2.29 -12.17
CA THR A 163 6.81 -1.79 -13.11
C THR A 163 8.18 -1.78 -12.43
N THR A 164 8.24 -1.30 -11.19
CA THR A 164 9.46 -1.23 -10.38
C THR A 164 9.19 -1.85 -9.02
N VAL A 165 10.21 -2.45 -8.43
CA VAL A 165 10.13 -3.08 -7.09
C VAL A 165 11.20 -2.50 -6.18
N ILE A 166 10.81 -2.19 -4.94
CA ILE A 166 11.73 -1.89 -3.84
C ILE A 166 11.56 -3.00 -2.79
N ALA A 167 12.60 -3.79 -2.58
CA ALA A 167 12.55 -4.99 -1.77
C ALA A 167 13.50 -4.95 -0.57
N ASN A 168 13.06 -5.45 0.56
CA ASN A 168 13.91 -5.64 1.72
C ASN A 168 14.92 -6.76 1.46
N ARG A 169 16.22 -6.44 1.43
CA ARG A 169 17.31 -7.41 1.23
C ARG A 169 17.68 -8.18 2.48
N ASP A 170 17.31 -7.68 3.66
CA ASP A 170 17.62 -8.35 4.93
C ASP A 170 16.65 -9.51 5.19
N ASP A 171 15.51 -9.53 4.50
CA ASP A 171 14.59 -10.67 4.49
C ASP A 171 14.93 -11.60 3.33
N LYS A 172 15.41 -12.81 3.64
CA LYS A 172 15.86 -13.80 2.65
C LYS A 172 14.75 -14.21 1.67
N ASN A 173 13.51 -14.32 2.16
CA ASN A 173 12.37 -14.71 1.35
C ASN A 173 12.02 -13.60 0.35
N VAL A 174 11.99 -12.35 0.83
CA VAL A 174 11.74 -11.18 -0.02
C VAL A 174 12.88 -11.01 -1.03
N ALA A 175 14.14 -11.11 -0.60
CA ALA A 175 15.29 -11.01 -1.48
C ALA A 175 15.24 -12.06 -2.60
N GLN A 176 14.87 -13.29 -2.27
CA GLN A 176 14.76 -14.38 -3.24
C GLN A 176 13.67 -14.12 -4.28
N ILE A 177 12.44 -13.78 -3.86
CA ILE A 177 11.33 -13.56 -4.81
C ILE A 177 11.48 -12.29 -5.64
N ALA A 178 12.17 -11.27 -5.10
CA ALA A 178 12.39 -10.01 -5.80
C ALA A 178 13.59 -10.05 -6.78
N SER A 179 14.53 -10.97 -6.58
CA SER A 179 15.76 -11.08 -7.40
C SER A 179 15.50 -11.35 -8.89
N VAL A 180 14.35 -11.91 -9.22
CA VAL A 180 13.97 -12.22 -10.61
C VAL A 180 13.33 -11.04 -11.35
N HIS A 181 12.99 -9.96 -10.64
CA HIS A 181 12.39 -8.79 -11.26
C HIS A 181 13.46 -7.90 -11.92
N PRO A 182 13.30 -7.52 -13.19
CA PRO A 182 14.34 -6.81 -13.95
C PRO A 182 14.64 -5.41 -13.40
N ASP A 183 13.65 -4.74 -12.83
CA ASP A 183 13.77 -3.41 -12.25
C ASP A 183 13.51 -3.48 -10.73
N CYS A 184 14.47 -4.05 -10.00
CA CYS A 184 14.40 -4.24 -8.56
C CYS A 184 15.53 -3.51 -7.84
N PHE A 185 15.13 -2.65 -6.88
CA PHE A 185 16.02 -1.98 -5.93
C PHE A 185 15.90 -2.61 -4.55
N GLY A 186 17.03 -2.77 -3.88
CA GLY A 186 17.04 -3.33 -2.53
C GLY A 186 17.26 -2.26 -1.46
N PHE A 187 16.58 -2.38 -0.34
CA PHE A 187 16.92 -1.67 0.89
C PHE A 187 17.27 -2.67 1.99
N GLY A 188 18.08 -2.25 2.95
CA GLY A 188 18.52 -3.09 4.07
C GLY A 188 19.58 -2.38 4.88
N LEU A 189 20.04 -3.02 5.95
CA LEU A 189 21.14 -2.57 6.79
C LEU A 189 22.46 -2.99 6.16
N THR A 190 23.48 -2.15 6.21
CA THR A 190 24.84 -2.52 5.84
C THR A 190 25.56 -3.18 7.02
N GLY A 191 26.30 -4.23 6.75
CA GLY A 191 26.91 -5.27 7.60
C GLY A 191 27.30 -4.97 9.06
N GLU A 192 27.80 -3.78 9.40
CA GLU A 192 28.26 -3.51 10.77
C GLU A 192 27.14 -3.34 11.81
N LEU A 193 25.92 -3.02 11.39
CA LEU A 193 24.77 -2.85 12.29
C LEU A 193 23.98 -4.15 12.52
N VAL A 194 24.21 -5.18 11.70
CA VAL A 194 23.49 -6.46 11.78
C VAL A 194 24.10 -7.39 12.85
N GLU A 195 25.40 -7.27 13.12
CA GLU A 195 26.11 -8.14 14.08
C GLU A 195 25.89 -7.78 15.55
N SER A 196 25.47 -6.53 15.84
CA SER A 196 25.36 -6.05 17.22
C SER A 196 23.95 -5.75 17.72
N GLY A 197 22.92 -5.98 16.89
CA GLY A 197 21.54 -5.66 17.23
C GLY A 197 20.73 -6.85 17.73
N PRO A 198 19.86 -6.67 18.72
CA PRO A 198 18.89 -7.69 19.09
C PRO A 198 17.97 -8.00 17.91
N SER A 199 17.54 -9.23 17.80
CA SER A 199 16.57 -9.71 16.81
C SER A 199 15.40 -8.73 16.68
N TYR A 200 15.19 -8.21 15.48
CA TYR A 200 14.18 -7.16 15.20
C TYR A 200 12.73 -7.64 15.20
N ALA A 201 12.43 -8.77 15.77
CA ALA A 201 11.07 -9.18 16.14
C ALA A 201 10.62 -8.37 17.38
N ILE A 202 10.47 -7.04 17.29
CA ILE A 202 10.53 -6.23 18.47
C ILE A 202 9.30 -5.39 18.68
N ASN A 203 8.79 -5.58 19.83
CA ASN A 203 8.05 -4.66 20.68
C ASN A 203 8.46 -3.18 20.49
N PHE A 204 7.78 -2.49 19.61
CA PHE A 204 7.90 -1.05 19.46
C PHE A 204 7.44 -0.27 20.70
N GLY A 205 7.01 -0.96 21.78
CA GLY A 205 6.49 -0.35 22.99
C GLY A 205 7.52 -0.05 24.08
N GLU A 206 8.67 -0.75 24.11
CA GLU A 206 9.55 -0.71 25.28
C GLU A 206 10.79 0.20 25.15
N HIS A 207 11.18 0.62 23.94
CA HIS A 207 12.37 1.48 23.75
C HIS A 207 12.14 2.55 22.67
N PRO A 208 11.52 3.69 23.01
CA PRO A 208 11.39 4.82 22.08
C PRO A 208 12.72 5.48 21.73
N GLU A 209 13.79 5.12 22.40
CA GLU A 209 15.13 5.76 22.34
C GLU A 209 16.07 5.10 21.32
N LEU A 210 15.69 4.09 20.59
CA LEU A 210 16.53 3.49 19.56
C LEU A 210 16.61 4.42 18.36
N SER A 211 17.40 5.48 18.55
CA SER A 211 17.78 6.45 17.53
C SER A 211 18.33 5.80 16.25
N ALA A 212 18.94 4.61 16.35
CA ALA A 212 19.41 3.84 15.21
C ALA A 212 18.24 3.37 14.33
N SER A 213 17.13 2.92 14.90
CA SER A 213 15.95 2.53 14.11
C SER A 213 15.29 3.71 13.41
N ALA A 214 15.32 4.89 14.03
CA ALA A 214 14.84 6.12 13.44
C ALA A 214 15.77 6.61 12.31
N LEU A 215 17.09 6.49 12.48
CA LEU A 215 18.10 6.82 11.46
C LEU A 215 18.02 5.86 10.26
N VAL A 216 17.84 4.57 10.51
CA VAL A 216 17.63 3.58 9.44
C VAL A 216 16.32 3.83 8.70
N LYS A 217 15.25 4.15 9.42
CA LYS A 217 13.97 4.56 8.80
C LYS A 217 14.13 5.84 7.98
N ALA A 218 14.86 6.83 8.49
CA ALA A 218 15.14 8.08 7.78
C ALA A 218 16.01 7.84 6.54
N ALA A 219 17.08 7.07 6.64
CA ALA A 219 17.95 6.74 5.51
C ALA A 219 17.25 5.89 4.45
N THR A 220 16.38 4.96 4.87
CA THR A 220 15.54 4.17 3.96
C THR A 220 14.51 5.06 3.26
N ALA A 221 13.93 6.00 4.00
CA ALA A 221 12.99 6.95 3.48
C ALA A 221 13.63 7.93 2.49
N GLU A 222 14.84 8.39 2.78
CA GLU A 222 15.61 9.28 1.91
C GLU A 222 16.05 8.57 0.62
N ARG A 223 16.50 7.31 0.71
CA ARG A 223 16.77 6.46 -0.45
C ARG A 223 15.52 6.17 -1.27
N LEU A 224 14.40 5.85 -0.62
CA LEU A 224 13.11 5.68 -1.28
C LEU A 224 12.73 6.96 -2.03
N LEU A 225 12.93 8.12 -1.40
CA LEU A 225 12.65 9.41 -2.02
C LEU A 225 13.55 9.70 -3.22
N LEU A 226 14.85 9.40 -3.13
CA LEU A 226 15.79 9.54 -4.25
C LEU A 226 15.42 8.61 -5.40
N MET A 227 14.99 7.38 -5.11
CA MET A 227 14.48 6.44 -6.12
C MET A 227 13.16 6.92 -6.72
N LEU A 228 12.24 7.45 -5.92
CA LEU A 228 11.00 8.05 -6.41
C LEU A 228 11.27 9.28 -7.30
N LYS A 229 12.29 10.09 -7.00
CA LYS A 229 12.74 11.20 -7.85
C LYS A 229 13.38 10.72 -9.15
N GLY A 230 14.19 9.67 -9.09
CA GLY A 230 14.82 9.05 -10.26
C GLY A 230 13.84 8.35 -11.22
N LEU A 231 12.60 8.15 -10.77
CA LEU A 231 11.50 7.59 -11.57
C LEU A 231 10.64 8.68 -12.25
N ASP A 232 11.11 9.95 -12.30
CA ASP A 232 10.32 11.11 -12.76
C ASP A 232 8.98 11.26 -12.01
N LEU A 233 9.02 11.03 -10.70
CA LEU A 233 7.87 11.17 -9.80
C LEU A 233 7.71 12.60 -9.30
#